data_5df801572ec2f454de52ac1f2f268edc
#
_entry.id   5df801572ec2f454de52ac1f2f268edc
#
_cell.length_a   1.000
_cell.length_b   1.000
_cell.length_c   1.000
_cell.angle_alpha   90.00
_cell.angle_beta   90.00
_cell.angle_gamma   90.00
#
_symmetry.space_group_name_H-M   'P 1'
#
loop_
_entity.id
_entity.type
_entity.pdbx_description
1 polymer ?
#
loop_
_entity_poly.entity_id
_entity_poly.type
_entity_poly.pdbx_seq_one_letter_code
_entity_poly.pdbx_strand_id
1 'polypeptide(L)'
;QGDNPNHIDAYHVAGCLKHYFAYGAPYNGLDRSPARLSYEELREKQFAPFLRGIREGALSIMTNSSNVNGVKGTVNREFITDWLKEGLGWDGMVVTDWGDIDGAVTSDRVVPTAKEAIRLAINAGVDMMMVPSQFTYNGLLKELVEEGGVSMERIDDAVRRILRLKHRVGLFEQPNTFAKDNPKF
;
A
#
# COMPACT_ATOMS: atom_id res chain seq x y z
N GLN A 1 -10.31 0.09 -15.42
CA GLN A 1 -10.25 -1.21 -14.74
C GLN A 1 -11.28 -2.20 -15.31
N GLY A 2 -12.20 -1.76 -16.16
CA GLY A 2 -13.33 -2.55 -16.67
C GLY A 2 -14.47 -2.62 -15.65
N ASP A 3 -15.54 -3.32 -16.05
CA ASP A 3 -16.81 -3.35 -15.30
C ASP A 3 -16.88 -4.48 -14.26
N ASN A 4 -15.92 -5.41 -14.28
CA ASN A 4 -15.86 -6.52 -13.33
C ASN A 4 -14.59 -6.49 -12.48
N PRO A 5 -14.66 -6.06 -11.20
CA PRO A 5 -13.48 -5.99 -10.32
C PRO A 5 -12.94 -7.37 -9.92
N ASN A 6 -13.69 -8.44 -10.15
CA ASN A 6 -13.26 -9.82 -9.86
C ASN A 6 -12.51 -10.48 -11.02
N HIS A 7 -12.57 -9.89 -12.21
CA HIS A 7 -11.86 -10.36 -13.40
C HIS A 7 -11.55 -9.19 -14.32
N ILE A 8 -10.28 -8.81 -14.38
CA ILE A 8 -9.79 -7.77 -15.26
C ILE A 8 -9.40 -8.44 -16.58
N ASP A 9 -10.06 -8.07 -17.67
CA ASP A 9 -9.80 -8.65 -18.98
C ASP A 9 -8.49 -8.14 -19.61
N ALA A 10 -8.12 -8.71 -20.77
CA ALA A 10 -6.85 -8.42 -21.46
C ALA A 10 -6.71 -6.96 -21.96
N TYR A 11 -7.78 -6.18 -21.95
CA TYR A 11 -7.79 -4.79 -22.43
C TYR A 11 -7.79 -3.76 -21.28
N HIS A 12 -7.86 -4.22 -20.05
CA HIS A 12 -7.93 -3.37 -18.87
C HIS A 12 -6.78 -3.69 -17.89
N VAL A 13 -6.51 -2.75 -16.98
CA VAL A 13 -5.51 -2.90 -15.92
C VAL A 13 -6.13 -2.65 -14.56
N ALA A 14 -5.60 -3.26 -13.52
CA ALA A 14 -6.00 -2.98 -12.15
C ALA A 14 -5.60 -1.56 -11.76
N GLY A 15 -6.54 -0.81 -11.19
CA GLY A 15 -6.28 0.52 -10.65
C GLY A 15 -5.50 0.46 -9.34
N CYS A 16 -4.54 1.39 -9.18
CA CYS A 16 -3.87 1.64 -7.91
C CYS A 16 -4.14 3.09 -7.47
N LEU A 17 -4.90 3.25 -6.41
CA LEU A 17 -5.20 4.58 -5.86
C LEU A 17 -4.00 5.10 -5.07
N LYS A 18 -3.62 6.38 -5.29
CA LYS A 18 -2.44 6.95 -4.62
C LYS A 18 -2.51 8.47 -4.45
N HIS A 19 -1.80 9.02 -3.52
CA HIS A 19 -1.06 8.34 -2.41
C HIS A 19 -1.91 8.42 -1.15
N TYR A 20 -2.23 7.27 -0.60
CA TYR A 20 -3.23 7.12 0.47
C TYR A 20 -2.68 7.55 1.82
N PHE A 21 -3.25 8.53 2.42
CA PHE A 21 -4.07 9.61 1.94
C PHE A 21 -3.57 10.94 2.50
N ALA A 22 -4.19 12.07 2.14
CA ALA A 22 -3.78 13.43 2.52
C ALA A 22 -2.41 13.88 1.99
N TYR A 23 -1.84 13.19 0.99
CA TYR A 23 -0.60 13.59 0.33
C TYR A 23 -0.70 15.00 -0.31
N GLY A 24 -1.83 15.32 -0.89
CA GLY A 24 -2.09 16.63 -1.52
C GLY A 24 -2.44 17.77 -0.57
N ALA A 25 -2.32 17.58 0.75
CA ALA A 25 -2.67 18.56 1.77
C ALA A 25 -1.50 18.91 2.73
N PRO A 26 -0.28 19.18 2.22
CA PRO A 26 0.85 19.56 3.05
C PRO A 26 0.59 20.93 3.68
N TYR A 27 0.84 21.09 4.99
CA TYR A 27 0.51 22.32 5.72
C TYR A 27 1.24 23.57 5.23
N ASN A 28 2.38 23.41 4.56
CA ASN A 28 3.20 24.51 4.04
C ASN A 28 3.29 24.56 2.50
N GLY A 29 2.54 23.69 1.79
CA GLY A 29 2.54 23.61 0.33
C GLY A 29 3.76 22.93 -0.30
N LEU A 30 4.73 22.46 0.47
CA LEU A 30 5.90 21.78 -0.05
C LEU A 30 5.67 20.26 -0.13
N ASP A 31 6.23 19.66 -1.18
CA ASP A 31 6.15 18.22 -1.41
C ASP A 31 6.67 17.42 -0.21
N ARG A 32 5.95 16.35 0.14
CA ARG A 32 6.25 15.44 1.26
C ARG A 32 6.31 16.08 2.64
N SER A 33 5.94 17.35 2.79
CA SER A 33 5.79 17.92 4.11
C SER A 33 4.51 17.42 4.80
N PRO A 34 4.47 17.45 6.14
CA PRO A 34 3.37 16.89 6.90
C PRO A 34 2.00 17.52 6.56
N ALA A 35 0.95 16.72 6.55
CA ALA A 35 -0.42 17.19 6.60
C ALA A 35 -0.87 17.34 8.07
N ARG A 36 -1.59 18.42 8.37
CA ARG A 36 -2.18 18.70 9.69
C ARG A 36 -3.63 19.06 9.50
N LEU A 37 -4.50 18.09 9.73
CA LEU A 37 -5.93 18.18 9.45
C LEU A 37 -6.74 17.62 10.61
N SER A 38 -7.94 18.15 10.81
CA SER A 38 -8.90 17.53 11.73
C SER A 38 -9.34 16.14 11.22
N TYR A 39 -9.84 15.29 12.11
CA TYR A 39 -10.40 14.00 11.69
C TYR A 39 -11.61 14.14 10.75
N GLU A 40 -12.40 15.18 10.92
CA GLU A 40 -13.48 15.54 10.02
C GLU A 40 -12.96 15.83 8.61
N GLU A 41 -11.98 16.71 8.47
CA GLU A 41 -11.36 17.00 7.17
C GLU A 41 -10.69 15.79 6.54
N LEU A 42 -10.03 14.97 7.36
CA LEU A 42 -9.44 13.71 6.88
C LEU A 42 -10.53 12.79 6.30
N ARG A 43 -11.67 12.63 6.96
CA ARG A 43 -12.76 11.77 6.50
C ARG A 43 -13.48 12.32 5.28
N GLU A 44 -13.88 13.59 5.33
CA GLU A 44 -14.74 14.18 4.31
C GLU A 44 -14.00 14.59 3.05
N LYS A 45 -12.77 15.12 3.19
CA LYS A 45 -12.03 15.67 2.05
C LYS A 45 -10.97 14.73 1.51
N GLN A 46 -10.26 14.03 2.39
CA GLN A 46 -9.10 13.23 2.00
C GLN A 46 -9.41 11.75 1.79
N PHE A 47 -10.24 11.15 2.66
CA PHE A 47 -10.61 9.75 2.56
C PHE A 47 -11.75 9.50 1.57
N ALA A 48 -12.71 10.40 1.47
CA ALA A 48 -13.88 10.22 0.61
C ALA A 48 -13.56 9.94 -0.88
N PRO A 49 -12.55 10.55 -1.53
CA PRO A 49 -12.15 10.18 -2.88
C PRO A 49 -11.65 8.74 -3.01
N PHE A 50 -10.87 8.27 -2.04
CA PHE A 50 -10.41 6.87 -2.00
C PHE A 50 -11.56 5.90 -1.79
N LEU A 51 -12.50 6.24 -0.90
CA LEU A 51 -13.71 5.44 -0.69
C LEU A 51 -14.52 5.26 -1.98
N ARG A 52 -14.64 6.31 -2.79
CA ARG A 52 -15.29 6.23 -4.12
C ARG A 52 -14.53 5.29 -5.05
N GLY A 53 -13.21 5.47 -5.18
CA GLY A 53 -12.37 4.59 -6.01
C GLY A 53 -12.41 3.12 -5.57
N ILE A 54 -12.49 2.86 -4.26
CA ILE A 54 -12.65 1.51 -3.71
C ILE A 54 -14.01 0.91 -4.11
N ARG A 55 -15.08 1.71 -4.01
CA ARG A 55 -16.44 1.28 -4.41
C ARG A 55 -16.54 0.98 -5.90
N GLU A 56 -15.76 1.67 -6.73
CA GLU A 56 -15.59 1.40 -8.17
C GLU A 56 -14.63 0.23 -8.45
N GLY A 57 -14.22 -0.50 -7.42
CA GLY A 57 -13.49 -1.76 -7.55
C GLY A 57 -11.98 -1.66 -7.55
N ALA A 58 -11.36 -0.55 -7.14
CA ALA A 58 -9.90 -0.45 -7.07
C ALA A 58 -9.29 -1.59 -6.22
N LEU A 59 -8.28 -2.27 -6.79
CA LEU A 59 -7.72 -3.50 -6.23
C LEU A 59 -6.43 -3.26 -5.44
N SER A 60 -5.81 -2.09 -5.54
CA SER A 60 -4.61 -1.76 -4.79
C SER A 60 -4.58 -0.28 -4.38
N ILE A 61 -3.84 -0.02 -3.33
CA ILE A 61 -3.60 1.31 -2.79
C ILE A 61 -2.11 1.46 -2.48
N MET A 62 -1.52 2.60 -2.87
CA MET A 62 -0.16 2.98 -2.49
C MET A 62 -0.22 3.98 -1.34
N THR A 63 0.57 3.74 -0.29
CA THR A 63 0.61 4.61 0.88
C THR A 63 1.20 5.99 0.59
N ASN A 64 0.86 6.96 1.42
CA ASN A 64 1.43 8.30 1.41
C ASN A 64 2.82 8.30 2.06
N SER A 65 3.80 8.90 1.37
CA SER A 65 5.18 9.04 1.87
C SER A 65 5.34 10.10 2.98
N SER A 66 4.37 11.01 3.14
CA SER A 66 4.45 12.06 4.16
C SER A 66 3.80 11.66 5.48
N ASN A 67 3.93 12.51 6.48
CA ASN A 67 3.26 12.35 7.76
C ASN A 67 1.87 12.99 7.75
N VAL A 68 0.93 12.33 8.38
CA VAL A 68 -0.40 12.87 8.65
C VAL A 68 -0.58 12.96 10.16
N ASN A 69 -0.77 14.17 10.67
CA ASN A 69 -0.89 14.44 12.11
C ASN A 69 0.23 13.83 12.97
N GLY A 70 1.46 13.83 12.43
CA GLY A 70 2.64 13.33 13.13
C GLY A 70 2.96 11.85 12.94
N VAL A 71 2.12 11.10 12.23
CA VAL A 71 2.38 9.69 11.93
C VAL A 71 2.66 9.51 10.44
N LYS A 72 3.77 8.84 10.10
CA LYS A 72 4.12 8.54 8.70
C LYS A 72 3.07 7.62 8.08
N GLY A 73 2.60 7.97 6.88
CA GLY A 73 1.52 7.25 6.20
C GLY A 73 1.76 5.75 6.07
N THR A 74 3.01 5.35 5.75
CA THR A 74 3.41 3.94 5.59
C THR A 74 3.32 3.10 6.87
N VAL A 75 3.39 3.72 8.05
CA VAL A 75 3.32 3.01 9.34
C VAL A 75 2.05 3.35 10.14
N ASN A 76 1.10 4.00 9.50
CA ASN A 76 -0.14 4.43 10.15
C ASN A 76 -1.18 3.29 10.15
N ARG A 77 -1.20 2.50 11.23
CA ARG A 77 -2.12 1.39 11.40
C ARG A 77 -3.58 1.83 11.36
N GLU A 78 -3.92 2.95 12.02
CA GLU A 78 -5.29 3.45 12.06
C GLU A 78 -5.85 3.63 10.65
N PHE A 79 -5.08 4.24 9.75
CA PHE A 79 -5.57 4.52 8.41
C PHE A 79 -5.53 3.29 7.50
N ILE A 80 -4.46 2.47 7.60
CA ILE A 80 -4.28 1.31 6.72
C ILE A 80 -5.17 0.13 7.17
N THR A 81 -5.16 -0.18 8.45
CA THR A 81 -5.90 -1.33 8.96
C THR A 81 -7.30 -0.93 9.41
N ASP A 82 -7.40 -0.02 10.40
CA ASP A 82 -8.66 0.19 11.09
C ASP A 82 -9.70 0.89 10.19
N TRP A 83 -9.29 1.88 9.37
CA TRP A 83 -10.22 2.56 8.45
C TRP A 83 -10.41 1.80 7.14
N LEU A 84 -9.31 1.35 6.51
CA LEU A 84 -9.34 0.83 5.15
C LEU A 84 -9.68 -0.66 5.12
N LYS A 85 -8.87 -1.51 5.77
CA LYS A 85 -9.05 -2.96 5.68
C LYS A 85 -10.23 -3.45 6.50
N GLU A 86 -10.27 -3.14 7.79
CA GLU A 86 -11.31 -3.59 8.72
C GLU A 86 -12.57 -2.74 8.59
N GLY A 87 -12.45 -1.41 8.60
CA GLY A 87 -13.60 -0.51 8.57
C GLY A 87 -14.43 -0.59 7.29
N LEU A 88 -13.81 -0.84 6.14
CA LEU A 88 -14.50 -1.04 4.87
C LEU A 88 -14.68 -2.50 4.48
N GLY A 89 -14.04 -3.45 5.17
CA GLY A 89 -13.94 -4.83 4.71
C GLY A 89 -13.22 -4.96 3.37
N TRP A 90 -12.32 -4.03 3.04
CA TRP A 90 -11.64 -4.01 1.75
C TRP A 90 -10.55 -5.08 1.65
N ASP A 91 -10.64 -5.90 0.62
CA ASP A 91 -9.79 -7.08 0.40
C ASP A 91 -8.62 -6.84 -0.56
N GLY A 92 -8.42 -5.61 -1.02
CA GLY A 92 -7.33 -5.24 -1.91
C GLY A 92 -5.97 -5.18 -1.23
N MET A 93 -4.92 -4.91 -2.01
CA MET A 93 -3.52 -4.90 -1.59
C MET A 93 -3.03 -3.48 -1.27
N VAL A 94 -2.27 -3.34 -0.19
CA VAL A 94 -1.58 -2.09 0.17
C VAL A 94 -0.09 -2.23 -0.14
N VAL A 95 0.44 -1.31 -0.95
CA VAL A 95 1.87 -1.20 -1.28
C VAL A 95 2.44 0.11 -0.74
N THR A 96 3.72 0.13 -0.36
CA THR A 96 4.40 1.38 -0.01
C THR A 96 4.70 2.21 -1.26
N ASP A 97 4.96 3.50 -1.11
CA ASP A 97 5.63 4.26 -2.15
C ASP A 97 7.12 3.86 -2.23
N TRP A 98 7.81 4.38 -3.26
CA TRP A 98 9.20 4.08 -3.58
C TRP A 98 10.15 4.44 -2.45
N GLY A 99 10.84 3.43 -1.90
CA GLY A 99 11.85 3.63 -0.87
C GLY A 99 11.33 4.10 0.49
N ASP A 100 10.03 4.04 0.75
CA ASP A 100 9.42 4.58 1.98
C ASP A 100 9.89 3.87 3.26
N ILE A 101 10.30 2.61 3.15
CA ILE A 101 10.88 1.88 4.29
C ILE A 101 12.25 2.48 4.64
N ASP A 102 13.10 2.72 3.63
CA ASP A 102 14.38 3.42 3.83
C ASP A 102 14.15 4.86 4.33
N GLY A 103 13.17 5.54 3.74
CA GLY A 103 12.78 6.90 4.13
C GLY A 103 12.40 7.01 5.60
N ALA A 104 11.77 6.00 6.17
CA ALA A 104 11.42 5.98 7.60
C ALA A 104 12.66 6.02 8.52
N VAL A 105 13.81 5.53 8.04
CA VAL A 105 15.10 5.56 8.76
C VAL A 105 15.89 6.82 8.42
N THR A 106 16.02 7.15 7.16
CA THR A 106 17.01 8.13 6.67
C THR A 106 16.49 9.55 6.66
N SER A 107 15.36 9.80 6.01
CA SER A 107 14.80 11.15 5.86
C SER A 107 13.85 11.54 6.98
N ASP A 108 12.91 10.66 7.33
CA ASP A 108 11.88 10.96 8.32
C ASP A 108 12.31 10.67 9.76
N ARG A 109 13.32 9.80 9.92
CA ARG A 109 13.89 9.39 11.23
C ARG A 109 12.82 8.93 12.23
N VAL A 110 11.84 8.19 11.73
CA VAL A 110 10.75 7.63 12.53
C VAL A 110 11.26 6.49 13.42
N VAL A 111 12.22 5.73 12.89
CA VAL A 111 12.83 4.56 13.54
C VAL A 111 14.34 4.51 13.28
N PRO A 112 15.10 3.82 14.15
CA PRO A 112 16.56 3.77 14.03
C PRO A 112 17.08 2.76 12.99
N THR A 113 16.30 1.74 12.61
CA THR A 113 16.76 0.64 11.75
C THR A 113 15.73 0.24 10.70
N ALA A 114 16.20 -0.33 9.60
CA ALA A 114 15.34 -0.90 8.56
C ALA A 114 14.45 -2.04 9.11
N LYS A 115 14.98 -2.87 10.01
CA LYS A 115 14.22 -3.95 10.64
C LYS A 115 13.00 -3.40 11.39
N GLU A 116 13.18 -2.34 12.17
CA GLU A 116 12.08 -1.69 12.88
C GLU A 116 11.09 -1.01 11.92
N ALA A 117 11.57 -0.39 10.83
CA ALA A 117 10.70 0.18 9.80
C ALA A 117 9.81 -0.89 9.14
N ILE A 118 10.39 -2.05 8.81
CA ILE A 118 9.66 -3.20 8.27
C ILE A 118 8.61 -3.67 9.28
N ARG A 119 9.00 -3.85 10.55
CA ARG A 119 8.10 -4.29 11.61
C ARG A 119 6.87 -3.38 11.74
N LEU A 120 7.09 -2.09 11.77
CA LEU A 120 6.00 -1.11 11.89
C LEU A 120 5.10 -1.10 10.65
N ALA A 121 5.68 -1.08 9.44
CA ALA A 121 4.91 -1.03 8.21
C ALA A 121 4.05 -2.30 8.00
N ILE A 122 4.62 -3.49 8.20
CA ILE A 122 3.89 -4.75 8.05
C ILE A 122 2.77 -4.86 9.09
N ASN A 123 3.05 -4.51 10.35
CA ASN A 123 2.04 -4.53 11.41
C ASN A 123 0.99 -3.42 11.27
N ALA A 124 1.31 -2.33 10.56
CA ALA A 124 0.32 -1.33 10.17
C ALA A 124 -0.62 -1.80 9.07
N GLY A 125 -0.29 -2.88 8.36
CA GLY A 125 -1.15 -3.44 7.33
C GLY A 125 -0.59 -3.32 5.90
N VAL A 126 0.66 -2.92 5.72
CA VAL A 126 1.32 -2.95 4.40
C VAL A 126 1.50 -4.41 3.96
N ASP A 127 1.15 -4.71 2.71
CA ASP A 127 1.23 -6.06 2.15
C ASP A 127 2.46 -6.24 1.26
N MET A 128 2.88 -5.18 0.57
CA MET A 128 4.03 -5.19 -0.33
C MET A 128 4.89 -3.94 -0.11
N MET A 129 6.19 -4.12 -0.02
CA MET A 129 7.15 -3.03 0.11
C MET A 129 7.81 -2.74 -1.23
N MET A 130 7.74 -1.49 -1.69
CA MET A 130 8.42 -1.05 -2.90
C MET A 130 9.87 -0.69 -2.57
N VAL A 131 10.74 -1.69 -2.58
CA VAL A 131 12.16 -1.57 -2.23
C VAL A 131 12.98 -1.68 -3.50
N PRO A 132 13.50 -0.58 -4.03
CA PRO A 132 14.03 -0.53 -5.40
C PRO A 132 15.35 -1.30 -5.61
N SER A 133 16.18 -1.44 -4.58
CA SER A 133 17.56 -1.92 -4.77
C SER A 133 18.12 -2.78 -3.64
N GLN A 134 17.30 -3.13 -2.65
CA GLN A 134 17.77 -3.86 -1.47
C GLN A 134 17.04 -5.20 -1.31
N PHE A 135 17.77 -6.30 -1.31
CA PHE A 135 17.23 -7.64 -1.09
C PHE A 135 17.32 -8.08 0.38
N THR A 136 18.00 -7.32 1.23
CA THR A 136 18.17 -7.60 2.66
C THR A 136 16.87 -7.62 3.44
N TYR A 137 15.83 -6.92 2.95
CA TYR A 137 14.52 -6.87 3.59
C TYR A 137 13.86 -8.22 3.76
N ASN A 138 14.05 -9.15 2.81
CA ASN A 138 13.50 -10.50 2.94
C ASN A 138 14.09 -11.24 4.15
N GLY A 139 15.41 -11.10 4.36
CA GLY A 139 16.08 -11.65 5.54
C GLY A 139 15.57 -11.03 6.84
N LEU A 140 15.48 -9.70 6.89
CA LEU A 140 14.98 -8.98 8.07
C LEU A 140 13.53 -9.31 8.40
N LEU A 141 12.68 -9.48 7.38
CA LEU A 141 11.28 -9.87 7.59
C LEU A 141 11.18 -11.32 8.13
N LYS A 142 12.03 -12.23 7.63
CA LYS A 142 12.11 -13.60 8.15
C LYS A 142 12.53 -13.60 9.62
N GLU A 143 13.59 -12.87 9.97
CA GLU A 143 14.01 -12.71 11.37
C GLU A 143 12.87 -12.17 12.25
N LEU A 144 12.13 -11.15 11.78
CA LEU A 144 11.00 -10.60 12.52
C LEU A 144 9.90 -11.62 12.80
N VAL A 145 9.66 -12.54 11.87
CA VAL A 145 8.70 -13.64 12.08
C VAL A 145 9.25 -14.64 13.10
N GLU A 146 10.52 -15.03 12.97
CA GLU A 146 11.17 -15.97 13.89
C GLU A 146 11.26 -15.43 15.33
N GLU A 147 11.41 -14.10 15.49
CA GLU A 147 11.43 -13.41 16.78
C GLU A 147 10.03 -13.06 17.34
N GLY A 148 8.96 -13.31 16.57
CA GLY A 148 7.59 -12.96 16.94
C GLY A 148 7.25 -11.47 16.81
N GLY A 149 8.09 -10.68 16.15
CA GLY A 149 7.85 -9.25 15.87
C GLY A 149 6.80 -9.01 14.79
N VAL A 150 6.58 -10.01 13.92
CA VAL A 150 5.52 -10.08 12.91
C VAL A 150 4.91 -11.47 12.93
N SER A 151 3.59 -11.58 12.98
CA SER A 151 2.93 -12.89 13.01
C SER A 151 2.85 -13.53 11.63
N MET A 152 2.84 -14.87 11.57
CA MET A 152 2.59 -15.59 10.31
C MET A 152 1.21 -15.28 9.72
N GLU A 153 0.20 -15.06 10.56
CA GLU A 153 -1.15 -14.67 10.10
C GLU A 153 -1.11 -13.35 9.30
N ARG A 154 -0.27 -12.38 9.75
CA ARG A 154 -0.10 -11.12 9.04
C ARG A 154 0.61 -11.33 7.68
N ILE A 155 1.60 -12.21 7.63
CA ILE A 155 2.29 -12.60 6.38
C ILE A 155 1.31 -13.28 5.44
N ASP A 156 0.54 -14.24 5.93
CA ASP A 156 -0.46 -14.96 5.14
C ASP A 156 -1.55 -14.02 4.57
N ASP A 157 -2.01 -13.04 5.36
CA ASP A 157 -2.96 -12.04 4.86
C ASP A 157 -2.33 -11.21 3.73
N ALA A 158 -1.08 -10.75 3.88
CA ALA A 158 -0.37 -10.01 2.83
C ALA A 158 -0.26 -10.84 1.54
N VAL A 159 0.20 -12.07 1.67
CA VAL A 159 0.35 -13.00 0.54
C VAL A 159 -1.00 -13.25 -0.15
N ARG A 160 -2.06 -13.51 0.62
CA ARG A 160 -3.41 -13.72 0.04
C ARG A 160 -3.90 -12.50 -0.74
N ARG A 161 -3.65 -11.28 -0.27
CA ARG A 161 -4.03 -10.03 -0.96
C ARG A 161 -3.26 -9.87 -2.27
N ILE A 162 -1.95 -10.11 -2.25
CA ILE A 162 -1.10 -10.07 -3.46
C ILE A 162 -1.54 -11.13 -4.47
N LEU A 163 -1.75 -12.37 -4.03
CA LEU A 163 -2.17 -13.47 -4.91
C LEU A 163 -3.58 -13.24 -5.48
N ARG A 164 -4.50 -12.70 -4.68
CA ARG A 164 -5.84 -12.33 -5.14
C ARG A 164 -5.78 -11.28 -6.25
N LEU A 165 -4.94 -10.25 -6.10
CA LEU A 165 -4.73 -9.26 -7.16
C LEU A 165 -4.19 -9.91 -8.43
N LYS A 166 -3.14 -10.75 -8.32
CA LYS A 166 -2.57 -11.46 -9.46
C LYS A 166 -3.59 -12.36 -10.17
N HIS A 167 -4.45 -13.05 -9.40
CA HIS A 167 -5.52 -13.88 -9.96
C HIS A 167 -6.55 -13.02 -10.71
N ARG A 168 -7.01 -11.91 -10.12
CA ARG A 168 -8.01 -11.03 -10.74
C ARG A 168 -7.55 -10.39 -12.05
N VAL A 169 -6.24 -10.20 -12.23
CA VAL A 169 -5.65 -9.70 -13.49
C VAL A 169 -5.17 -10.81 -14.43
N GLY A 170 -5.49 -12.07 -14.14
CA GLY A 170 -5.19 -13.21 -15.03
C GLY A 170 -3.73 -13.61 -15.14
N LEU A 171 -2.87 -13.20 -14.18
CA LEU A 171 -1.42 -13.49 -14.25
C LEU A 171 -1.08 -14.98 -14.10
N PHE A 172 -1.97 -15.80 -13.58
CA PHE A 172 -1.75 -17.24 -13.46
C PHE A 172 -2.11 -17.98 -14.76
N GLU A 173 -3.09 -17.48 -15.49
CA GLU A 173 -3.56 -18.02 -16.75
C GLU A 173 -2.71 -17.53 -17.93
N GLN A 174 -2.27 -16.27 -17.86
CA GLN A 174 -1.47 -15.61 -18.90
C GLN A 174 -0.29 -14.83 -18.28
N PRO A 175 0.73 -15.52 -17.78
CA PRO A 175 1.84 -14.89 -17.06
C PRO A 175 2.73 -13.99 -17.93
N ASN A 176 2.69 -14.18 -19.27
CA ASN A 176 3.56 -13.48 -20.23
C ASN A 176 2.75 -12.95 -21.42
N THR A 177 2.08 -11.82 -21.26
CA THR A 177 1.50 -11.07 -22.38
C THR A 177 2.56 -10.15 -22.97
N PHE A 178 3.28 -10.60 -24.00
CA PHE A 178 4.23 -9.74 -24.73
C PHE A 178 3.50 -8.91 -25.79
N ALA A 179 3.98 -7.70 -26.04
CA ALA A 179 3.43 -6.80 -27.06
C ALA A 179 3.39 -7.45 -28.45
N LYS A 180 4.36 -8.33 -28.79
CA LYS A 180 4.39 -9.08 -30.05
C LYS A 180 3.19 -10.02 -30.25
N ASP A 181 2.56 -10.45 -29.17
CA ASP A 181 1.40 -11.35 -29.21
C ASP A 181 0.08 -10.55 -29.26
N ASN A 182 0.17 -9.23 -29.23
CA ASN A 182 -0.98 -8.35 -29.34
C ASN A 182 -1.05 -7.78 -30.77
N PRO A 183 -2.12 -8.07 -31.56
CA PRO A 183 -2.23 -7.61 -32.95
C PRO A 183 -2.29 -6.08 -33.13
N LYS A 184 -2.34 -5.32 -32.03
CA LYS A 184 -2.33 -3.85 -32.05
C LYS A 184 -0.95 -3.23 -31.86
N PHE A 185 0.11 -4.03 -31.65
CA PHE A 185 1.49 -3.60 -31.52
C PHE A 185 2.38 -4.30 -32.54
#